data_3b91f406fc289dea29664d7c1d4a45aa
#
_entry.id   3b91f406fc289dea29664d7c1d4a45aa
#
_cell.length_a   1.000
_cell.length_b   1.000
_cell.length_c   1.000
_cell.angle_alpha   90.00
_cell.angle_beta   90.00
_cell.angle_gamma   90.00
#
_symmetry.space_group_name_H-M   'P 1'
#
loop_
_entity.id
_entity.type
_entity.pdbx_description
1 polymer ?
#
loop_
_entity_poly.entity_id
_entity_poly.type
_entity_poly.pdbx_seq_one_letter_code
_entity_poly.pdbx_strand_id
1 'polypeptide(L)'
;MSRDFRLDRTPVDVLSYEIAQDQAAALGRMGRALEQALAKLREFDTNHPRSGVAASAQKERRTLVTEAGHALWMFVVQREACGLRDSRTVMRDYNVPGEVQRCMGMVVATSACQTPP
;
A
#
# COMPACT_ATOMS: atom_id res chain seq x y z
N MET A 1 -17.53 25.68 -33.38
CA MET A 1 -16.46 26.25 -32.59
C MET A 1 -15.90 25.32 -31.56
N SER A 2 -16.16 24.05 -31.73
CA SER A 2 -15.66 23.09 -30.74
C SER A 2 -14.15 23.10 -30.64
N ARG A 3 -13.47 23.46 -31.69
CA ARG A 3 -12.03 23.52 -31.66
C ARG A 3 -11.52 24.55 -30.68
N ASP A 4 -12.36 25.51 -30.31
CA ASP A 4 -11.97 26.54 -29.38
C ASP A 4 -11.69 26.00 -28.00
N PHE A 5 -12.33 24.89 -27.66
CA PHE A 5 -12.03 24.24 -26.40
C PHE A 5 -10.57 23.84 -26.29
N ARG A 6 -10.07 23.22 -27.35
CA ARG A 6 -8.68 22.80 -27.34
C ARG A 6 -7.74 23.96 -27.34
N LEU A 7 -8.11 24.98 -28.09
CA LEU A 7 -7.29 26.17 -28.15
C LEU A 7 -7.31 26.93 -26.85
N ASP A 8 -8.40 26.83 -26.11
CA ASP A 8 -8.51 27.48 -24.81
C ASP A 8 -7.82 26.73 -23.72
N ARG A 9 -7.40 25.49 -23.98
CA ARG A 9 -6.73 24.71 -22.98
C ARG A 9 -5.38 25.31 -22.67
N THR A 10 -5.19 25.72 -21.40
CA THR A 10 -3.94 26.34 -20.99
C THR A 10 -2.89 25.27 -20.73
N PRO A 11 -1.61 25.66 -20.70
CA PRO A 11 -0.55 24.74 -20.29
C PRO A 11 -0.78 24.19 -18.88
N VAL A 12 -1.39 24.99 -18.00
CA VAL A 12 -1.68 24.53 -16.66
C VAL A 12 -2.69 23.40 -16.69
N ASP A 13 -3.71 23.49 -17.56
CA ASP A 13 -4.71 22.44 -17.67
C ASP A 13 -4.11 21.15 -18.20
N VAL A 14 -3.24 21.25 -19.19
CA VAL A 14 -2.56 20.08 -19.74
C VAL A 14 -1.68 19.44 -18.67
N LEU A 15 -0.93 20.26 -17.93
CA LEU A 15 -0.07 19.76 -16.89
C LEU A 15 -0.88 19.08 -15.78
N SER A 16 -2.01 19.68 -15.41
CA SER A 16 -2.87 19.09 -14.38
C SER A 16 -3.37 17.72 -14.80
N TYR A 17 -3.74 17.58 -16.08
CA TYR A 17 -4.20 16.31 -16.60
C TYR A 17 -3.09 15.26 -16.56
N GLU A 18 -1.88 15.65 -16.95
CA GLU A 18 -0.76 14.73 -16.92
C GLU A 18 -0.40 14.31 -15.50
N ILE A 19 -0.47 15.24 -14.55
CA ILE A 19 -0.22 14.92 -13.16
C ILE A 19 -1.25 13.93 -12.66
N ALA A 20 -2.52 14.14 -12.99
CA ALA A 20 -3.58 13.25 -12.57
C ALA A 20 -3.37 11.84 -13.13
N GLN A 21 -2.92 11.74 -14.37
CA GLN A 21 -2.63 10.43 -14.96
C GLN A 21 -1.46 9.76 -14.25
N ASP A 22 -0.42 10.52 -13.95
CA ASP A 22 0.73 9.98 -13.24
C ASP A 22 0.34 9.50 -11.85
N GLN A 23 -0.51 10.25 -11.16
CA GLN A 23 -0.98 9.87 -9.85
C GLN A 23 -1.82 8.60 -9.91
N ALA A 24 -2.66 8.47 -10.92
CA ALA A 24 -3.48 7.28 -11.07
C ALA A 24 -2.61 6.05 -11.36
N ALA A 25 -1.57 6.22 -12.17
CA ALA A 25 -0.66 5.13 -12.48
C ALA A 25 0.11 4.70 -11.24
N ALA A 26 0.58 5.68 -10.46
CA ALA A 26 1.30 5.39 -9.22
C ALA A 26 0.39 4.68 -8.23
N LEU A 27 -0.86 5.13 -8.14
CA LEU A 27 -1.83 4.51 -7.24
C LEU A 27 -2.06 3.06 -7.62
N GLY A 28 -2.19 2.78 -8.93
CA GLY A 28 -2.36 1.42 -9.40
C GLY A 28 -1.17 0.53 -9.06
N ARG A 29 0.04 1.06 -9.24
CA ARG A 29 1.25 0.29 -8.91
C ARG A 29 1.31 -0.04 -7.43
N MET A 30 0.98 0.94 -6.59
CA MET A 30 1.05 0.75 -5.16
C MET A 30 -0.04 -0.19 -4.65
N GLY A 31 -1.22 -0.14 -5.25
CA GLY A 31 -2.26 -1.08 -4.91
C GLY A 31 -1.88 -2.51 -5.25
N ARG A 32 -1.25 -2.71 -6.41
CA ARG A 32 -0.80 -4.04 -6.79
C ARG A 32 0.33 -4.52 -5.87
N ALA A 33 1.21 -3.61 -5.48
CA ALA A 33 2.28 -3.97 -4.54
C ALA A 33 1.70 -4.43 -3.21
N LEU A 34 0.67 -3.74 -2.74
CA LEU A 34 -0.01 -4.14 -1.51
C LEU A 34 -0.66 -5.51 -1.66
N GLU A 35 -1.36 -5.73 -2.77
CA GLU A 35 -1.97 -7.04 -3.02
C GLU A 35 -0.95 -8.15 -3.01
N GLN A 36 0.19 -7.92 -3.65
CA GLN A 36 1.24 -8.93 -3.71
C GLN A 36 1.83 -9.21 -2.33
N ALA A 37 2.06 -8.15 -1.56
CA ALA A 37 2.61 -8.33 -0.22
C ALA A 37 1.65 -9.10 0.68
N LEU A 38 0.36 -8.78 0.60
CA LEU A 38 -0.64 -9.48 1.39
C LEU A 38 -0.79 -10.92 0.93
N ALA A 39 -0.68 -11.17 -0.38
CA ALA A 39 -0.77 -12.52 -0.91
C ALA A 39 0.40 -13.38 -0.41
N LYS A 40 1.60 -12.81 -0.38
CA LYS A 40 2.77 -13.52 0.14
C LYS A 40 2.57 -13.90 1.61
N LEU A 41 2.04 -12.97 2.38
CA LEU A 41 1.80 -13.23 3.79
C LEU A 41 0.76 -14.33 3.98
N ARG A 42 -0.32 -14.28 3.22
CA ARG A 42 -1.35 -15.31 3.31
C ARG A 42 -0.83 -16.67 2.89
N GLU A 43 -0.01 -16.69 1.84
CA GLU A 43 0.58 -17.95 1.38
C GLU A 43 1.52 -18.53 2.44
N PHE A 44 2.31 -17.66 3.05
CA PHE A 44 3.19 -18.09 4.14
C PHE A 44 2.38 -18.71 5.28
N ASP A 45 1.30 -18.06 5.68
CA ASP A 45 0.48 -18.56 6.78
C ASP A 45 -0.20 -19.88 6.44
N THR A 46 -0.54 -20.07 5.17
CA THR A 46 -1.11 -21.34 4.73
C THR A 46 -0.09 -22.47 4.83
N ASN A 47 1.15 -22.18 4.47
CA ASN A 47 2.21 -23.18 4.45
C ASN A 47 2.84 -23.40 5.83
N HIS A 48 2.65 -22.47 6.75
CA HIS A 48 3.28 -22.53 8.07
C HIS A 48 2.22 -22.29 9.14
N PRO A 49 1.48 -23.33 9.54
CA PRO A 49 0.51 -23.17 10.62
C PRO A 49 1.18 -22.58 11.85
N ARG A 50 0.47 -21.73 12.54
CA ARG A 50 1.06 -20.94 13.62
C ARG A 50 1.64 -21.77 14.76
N SER A 51 1.01 -22.87 15.08
CA SER A 51 1.51 -23.68 16.19
C SER A 51 2.74 -24.45 15.74
N GLY A 52 3.78 -24.39 16.56
CA GLY A 52 5.01 -25.11 16.28
C GLY A 52 5.91 -24.49 15.24
N VAL A 53 5.72 -23.21 14.95
CA VAL A 53 6.53 -22.53 13.94
C VAL A 53 7.94 -22.28 14.48
N ALA A 54 8.95 -22.65 13.70
CA ALA A 54 10.34 -22.44 14.06
C ALA A 54 10.66 -20.94 14.12
N ALA A 55 11.71 -20.61 14.90
CA ALA A 55 12.11 -19.21 15.07
C ALA A 55 12.45 -18.55 13.72
N SER A 56 13.09 -19.31 12.83
CA SER A 56 13.45 -18.77 11.51
C SER A 56 12.21 -18.44 10.69
N ALA A 57 11.17 -19.29 10.78
CA ALA A 57 9.92 -19.03 10.07
C ALA A 57 9.19 -17.84 10.68
N GLN A 58 9.27 -17.67 12.00
CA GLN A 58 8.67 -16.51 12.63
C GLN A 58 9.35 -15.24 12.19
N LYS A 59 10.67 -15.28 12.05
CA LYS A 59 11.42 -14.12 11.56
C LYS A 59 11.02 -13.78 10.13
N GLU A 60 10.90 -14.79 9.30
CA GLU A 60 10.47 -14.58 7.91
C GLU A 60 9.07 -13.99 7.87
N ARG A 61 8.18 -14.47 8.73
CA ARG A 61 6.82 -13.94 8.77
C ARG A 61 6.82 -12.46 9.18
N ARG A 62 7.64 -12.10 10.14
CA ARG A 62 7.73 -10.70 10.57
C ARG A 62 8.21 -9.81 9.42
N THR A 63 9.14 -10.32 8.62
CA THR A 63 9.59 -9.59 7.44
C THR A 63 8.45 -9.36 6.46
N LEU A 64 7.64 -10.39 6.23
CA LEU A 64 6.50 -10.28 5.32
C LEU A 64 5.45 -9.29 5.85
N VAL A 65 5.21 -9.29 7.16
CA VAL A 65 4.28 -8.35 7.77
C VAL A 65 4.81 -6.92 7.62
N THR A 66 6.11 -6.73 7.83
CA THR A 66 6.72 -5.42 7.69
C THR A 66 6.65 -4.92 6.25
N GLU A 67 6.91 -5.81 5.30
CA GLU A 67 6.83 -5.45 3.89
C GLU A 67 5.41 -5.06 3.50
N ALA A 68 4.43 -5.81 4.00
CA ALA A 68 3.04 -5.50 3.73
C ALA A 68 2.65 -4.17 4.36
N GLY A 69 3.14 -3.90 5.57
CA GLY A 69 2.89 -2.63 6.23
C GLY A 69 3.48 -1.46 5.46
N HIS A 70 4.67 -1.66 4.91
CA HIS A 70 5.29 -0.63 4.09
C HIS A 70 4.48 -0.37 2.82
N ALA A 71 4.06 -1.43 2.14
CA ALA A 71 3.26 -1.30 0.93
C ALA A 71 1.93 -0.60 1.24
N LEU A 72 1.33 -0.95 2.36
CA LEU A 72 0.09 -0.31 2.80
C LEU A 72 0.30 1.18 3.05
N TRP A 73 1.38 1.51 3.75
CA TRP A 73 1.68 2.90 4.05
C TRP A 73 1.87 3.72 2.77
N MET A 74 2.63 3.19 1.83
CA MET A 74 2.85 3.87 0.56
C MET A 74 1.55 4.09 -0.18
N PHE A 75 0.68 3.09 -0.18
CA PHE A 75 -0.61 3.17 -0.87
C PHE A 75 -1.50 4.22 -0.21
N VAL A 76 -1.58 4.21 1.12
CA VAL A 76 -2.40 5.17 1.85
C VAL A 76 -1.91 6.59 1.61
N VAL A 77 -0.59 6.80 1.66
CA VAL A 77 -0.01 8.13 1.42
C VAL A 77 -0.33 8.59 0.00
N GLN A 78 -0.21 7.71 -0.98
CA GLN A 78 -0.50 8.08 -2.35
C GLN A 78 -1.97 8.41 -2.53
N ARG A 79 -2.85 7.65 -1.87
CA ARG A 79 -4.28 7.94 -1.93
C ARG A 79 -4.58 9.31 -1.34
N GLU A 80 -3.96 9.64 -0.21
CA GLU A 80 -4.16 10.96 0.40
C GLU A 80 -3.67 12.06 -0.50
N ALA A 81 -2.54 11.84 -1.18
CA ALA A 81 -2.04 12.81 -2.14
C ALA A 81 -3.00 13.03 -3.29
N CYS A 82 -3.81 12.03 -3.60
CA CYS A 82 -4.84 12.14 -4.65
C CYS A 82 -6.19 12.61 -4.11
N GLY A 83 -6.26 12.95 -2.84
CA GLY A 83 -7.49 13.42 -2.23
C GLY A 83 -8.38 12.33 -1.65
N LEU A 84 -7.92 11.10 -1.63
CA LEU A 84 -8.70 9.97 -1.12
C LEU A 84 -8.27 9.70 0.31
N ARG A 85 -9.00 10.24 1.26
CA ARG A 85 -8.55 10.25 2.65
C ARG A 85 -9.10 9.11 3.51
N ASP A 86 -10.06 8.36 3.02
CA ASP A 86 -10.66 7.31 3.82
C ASP A 86 -9.85 6.02 3.69
N SER A 87 -8.90 5.85 4.60
CA SER A 87 -8.04 4.67 4.58
C SER A 87 -8.76 3.42 5.06
N ARG A 88 -9.88 3.57 5.78
CA ARG A 88 -10.62 2.39 6.22
C ARG A 88 -11.19 1.61 5.06
N THR A 89 -11.50 2.30 3.97
CA THR A 89 -11.92 1.63 2.74
C THR A 89 -10.84 0.65 2.26
N VAL A 90 -9.58 1.10 2.30
CA VAL A 90 -8.47 0.24 1.90
C VAL A 90 -8.36 -0.98 2.80
N MET A 91 -8.45 -0.77 4.12
CA MET A 91 -8.34 -1.87 5.06
C MET A 91 -9.40 -2.93 4.81
N ARG A 92 -10.61 -2.49 4.50
CA ARG A 92 -11.71 -3.41 4.24
C ARG A 92 -11.59 -4.07 2.88
N ASP A 93 -11.33 -3.29 1.85
CA ASP A 93 -11.33 -3.80 0.48
C ASP A 93 -10.18 -4.78 0.24
N TYR A 94 -9.05 -4.54 0.86
CA TYR A 94 -7.89 -5.40 0.73
C TYR A 94 -7.82 -6.45 1.83
N ASN A 95 -8.76 -6.39 2.77
CA ASN A 95 -8.81 -7.34 3.87
C ASN A 95 -7.47 -7.37 4.63
N VAL A 96 -7.01 -6.19 5.02
CA VAL A 96 -5.69 -6.03 5.63
C VAL A 96 -5.71 -6.54 7.07
N PRO A 97 -4.82 -7.47 7.43
CA PRO A 97 -4.76 -7.93 8.83
C PRO A 97 -4.38 -6.81 9.78
N GLY A 98 -4.88 -6.90 11.00
CA GLY A 98 -4.60 -5.88 12.00
C GLY A 98 -3.13 -5.70 12.28
N GLU A 99 -2.35 -6.78 12.27
CA GLU A 99 -0.92 -6.68 12.52
C GLU A 99 -0.21 -5.90 11.42
N VAL A 100 -0.68 -6.00 10.17
CA VAL A 100 -0.14 -5.22 9.07
C VAL A 100 -0.51 -3.75 9.25
N GLN A 101 -1.74 -3.47 9.67
CA GLN A 101 -2.16 -2.10 9.92
C GLN A 101 -1.31 -1.45 11.00
N ARG A 102 -0.96 -2.20 12.03
CA ARG A 102 -0.13 -1.67 13.11
C ARG A 102 1.28 -1.36 12.64
N CYS A 103 1.76 -2.04 11.61
CA CYS A 103 3.08 -1.78 11.05
C CYS A 103 3.08 -0.65 10.03
N MET A 104 1.90 -0.17 9.64
CA MET A 104 1.81 0.90 8.67
C MET A 104 2.43 2.17 9.23
N GLY A 105 3.31 2.77 8.44
CA GLY A 105 3.96 3.98 8.87
C GLY A 105 5.16 3.76 9.77
N MET A 106 5.47 2.52 10.10
CA MET A 106 6.59 2.21 10.99
C MET A 106 7.75 1.58 10.23
N VAL A 107 7.77 1.75 8.93
CA VAL A 107 8.77 1.11 8.08
C VAL A 107 10.18 1.56 8.45
N VAL A 108 10.33 2.81 8.86
CA VAL A 108 11.64 3.34 9.24
C VAL A 108 12.12 2.72 10.54
N ALA A 109 11.18 2.39 11.40
CA ALA A 109 11.48 1.77 12.68
C ALA A 109 11.07 0.30 12.62
N THR A 110 11.67 -0.44 11.70
CA THR A 110 11.28 -1.83 11.47
C THR A 110 11.38 -2.67 12.71
N SER A 111 12.35 -2.36 13.58
CA SER A 111 12.51 -3.11 14.81
C SER A 111 11.28 -3.00 15.71
N ALA A 112 10.55 -1.90 15.63
CA ALA A 112 9.36 -1.72 16.44
C ALA A 112 8.28 -2.74 16.10
N CYS A 113 8.16 -3.09 14.83
CA CYS A 113 7.20 -4.12 14.41
C CYS A 113 7.66 -5.51 14.78
N GLN A 114 8.95 -5.70 14.87
CA GLN A 114 9.53 -7.02 15.10
C GLN A 114 9.77 -7.31 16.57
N THR A 115 9.84 -6.30 17.38
CA THR A 115 10.19 -6.44 18.77
C THR A 115 8.93 -6.63 19.60
N PRO A 116 8.78 -7.76 20.25
CA PRO A 116 7.64 -7.93 21.15
C PRO A 116 7.83 -7.03 22.36
N PRO A 117 6.73 -6.58 22.89
CA PRO A 117 6.78 -5.74 24.08
C PRO A 117 7.39 -6.46 25.28
#